data_a6abc3b28d7a4114c3e40a3d03e929bc
#
_entry.id   a6abc3b28d7a4114c3e40a3d03e929bc
#
_cell.length_a   1.000
_cell.length_b   1.000
_cell.length_c   1.000
_cell.angle_alpha   90.00
_cell.angle_beta   90.00
_cell.angle_gamma   90.00
#
_symmetry.space_group_name_H-M   'P 1'
#
loop_
_entity.id
_entity.type
_entity.pdbx_description
1 polymer ?
#
loop_
_entity_poly.entity_id
_entity_poly.type
_entity_poly.pdbx_seq_one_letter_code
_entity_poly.pdbx_strand_id
1 'polypeptide(L)'
;MEKKYTVTLEYCVPWNYAARAVRVADDILSNYQHIIETFTFITGTKGAFEFKVNDELVYSKKTIQMRHAEPGEILEMFQEIIGPDVPLYPQTK
;
A
#
# COMPACT_ATOMS: atom_id res chain seq x y z
N MET A 1 22.11 2.95 -8.94
CA MET A 1 21.05 3.83 -8.44
C MET A 1 19.84 3.01 -8.03
N GLU A 2 19.40 3.18 -6.80
CA GLU A 2 18.27 2.39 -6.33
C GLU A 2 16.97 2.88 -6.94
N LYS A 3 16.14 1.94 -7.34
CA LYS A 3 14.80 2.25 -7.80
C LYS A 3 13.92 2.59 -6.60
N LYS A 4 13.16 3.67 -6.74
CA LYS A 4 12.20 4.06 -5.71
C LYS A 4 10.79 4.09 -6.28
N TYR A 5 9.82 3.94 -5.39
CA TYR A 5 8.42 3.80 -5.79
C TYR A 5 7.57 4.91 -5.19
N THR A 6 6.63 5.39 -5.97
CA THR A 6 5.59 6.28 -5.46
C THR A 6 4.36 5.44 -5.17
N VAL A 7 3.78 5.63 -3.99
CA VAL A 7 2.65 4.83 -3.53
C VAL A 7 1.51 5.76 -3.14
N THR A 8 0.31 5.43 -3.57
CA THR A 8 -0.88 6.13 -3.12
C THR A 8 -1.90 5.13 -2.59
N LEU A 9 -2.66 5.55 -1.59
CA LEU A 9 -3.72 4.74 -1.03
C LEU A 9 -4.93 5.62 -0.78
N GLU A 10 -5.98 5.41 -1.57
CA GLU A 10 -7.23 6.11 -1.40
C GLU A 10 -8.15 5.29 -0.51
N TYR A 11 -8.75 5.92 0.50
CA TYR A 11 -9.62 5.22 1.43
C TYR A 11 -10.89 6.01 1.69
N CYS A 12 -11.96 5.29 2.03
CA CYS A 12 -13.27 5.89 2.24
C CYS A 12 -13.36 6.52 3.62
N VAL A 13 -13.53 7.84 3.66
CA VAL A 13 -13.65 8.57 4.92
C VAL A 13 -15.01 8.34 5.58
N PRO A 14 -16.15 8.49 4.85
CA PRO A 14 -17.45 8.27 5.50
C PRO A 14 -17.64 6.89 6.11
N TRP A 15 -16.97 5.88 5.59
CA TRP A 15 -17.08 4.52 6.12
C TRP A 15 -15.95 4.17 7.07
N ASN A 16 -15.11 5.15 7.38
CA ASN A 16 -14.06 5.04 8.41
C ASN A 16 -13.03 3.94 8.10
N TYR A 17 -12.52 3.96 6.89
CA TYR A 17 -11.49 2.99 6.49
C TYR A 17 -10.07 3.42 6.88
N ALA A 18 -9.94 4.51 7.65
CA ALA A 18 -8.63 5.06 8.00
C ALA A 18 -7.73 4.04 8.71
N ALA A 19 -8.28 3.28 9.65
CA ALA A 19 -7.48 2.29 10.38
C ALA A 19 -6.92 1.22 9.46
N ARG A 20 -7.69 0.82 8.45
CA ARG A 20 -7.20 -0.15 7.45
C ARG A 20 -6.09 0.45 6.61
N ALA A 21 -6.22 1.72 6.23
CA ALA A 21 -5.20 2.41 5.44
C ALA A 21 -3.90 2.56 6.22
N VAL A 22 -4.00 2.92 7.49
CA VAL A 22 -2.81 3.07 8.35
C VAL A 22 -2.08 1.73 8.51
N ARG A 23 -2.81 0.63 8.64
CA ARG A 23 -2.19 -0.68 8.75
C ARG A 23 -1.41 -1.06 7.49
N VAL A 24 -1.97 -0.76 6.32
CA VAL A 24 -1.25 -1.01 5.06
C VAL A 24 0.02 -0.17 4.99
N ALA A 25 -0.08 1.11 5.35
CA ALA A 25 1.09 1.98 5.35
C ALA A 25 2.16 1.48 6.32
N ASP A 26 1.75 1.04 7.52
CA ASP A 26 2.68 0.51 8.49
C ASP A 26 3.41 -0.71 7.96
N ASP A 27 2.67 -1.64 7.35
CA ASP A 27 3.25 -2.85 6.78
C ASP A 27 4.30 -2.52 5.73
N ILE A 28 3.98 -1.59 4.83
CA ILE A 28 4.87 -1.26 3.72
C ILE A 28 6.06 -0.45 4.20
N LEU A 29 5.82 0.58 5.01
CA LEU A 29 6.91 1.45 5.45
C LEU A 29 7.84 0.77 6.43
N SER A 30 7.31 -0.08 7.32
CA SER A 30 8.16 -0.80 8.26
C SER A 30 9.15 -1.71 7.53
N ASN A 31 8.76 -2.24 6.39
CA ASN A 31 9.58 -3.22 5.67
C ASN A 31 10.34 -2.63 4.49
N TYR A 32 9.85 -1.53 3.90
CA TYR A 32 10.40 -1.04 2.63
C TYR A 32 10.55 0.47 2.56
N GLN A 33 10.58 1.19 3.69
CA GLN A 33 10.66 2.65 3.65
C GLN A 33 11.85 3.17 2.86
N HIS A 34 12.91 2.39 2.77
CA HIS A 34 14.14 2.80 2.07
C HIS A 34 13.97 2.86 0.54
N ILE A 35 12.92 2.24 -0.01
CA ILE A 35 12.65 2.29 -1.44
C ILE A 35 11.37 3.05 -1.79
N ILE A 36 10.73 3.67 -0.81
CA ILE A 36 9.53 4.47 -1.03
C ILE A 36 9.93 5.92 -1.19
N GLU A 37 9.63 6.50 -2.34
CA GLU A 37 9.86 7.93 -2.56
C GLU A 37 8.77 8.76 -1.91
N THR A 38 7.52 8.39 -2.16
CA THR A 38 6.37 9.04 -1.55
C THR A 38 5.32 8.01 -1.19
N PHE A 39 4.65 8.22 -0.07
CA PHE A 39 3.47 7.45 0.30
C PHE A 39 2.37 8.45 0.61
N THR A 40 1.34 8.48 -0.23
CA THR A 40 0.30 9.49 -0.15
C THR A 40 -1.05 8.86 0.17
N PHE A 41 -1.70 9.35 1.21
CA PHE A 41 -3.09 9.00 1.49
C PHE A 41 -4.01 9.95 0.73
N ILE A 42 -5.05 9.39 0.14
CA ILE A 42 -6.07 10.17 -0.56
C ILE A 42 -7.40 9.87 0.12
N THR A 43 -8.07 10.92 0.61
CA THR A 43 -9.38 10.74 1.21
C THR A 43 -10.44 10.60 0.13
N GLY A 44 -11.19 9.51 0.19
CA GLY A 44 -12.19 9.21 -0.81
C GLY A 44 -13.54 8.94 -0.19
N THR A 45 -14.47 8.45 -1.02
CA THR A 45 -15.85 8.18 -0.61
C THR A 45 -16.32 6.87 -1.21
N LYS A 46 -17.55 6.49 -0.86
CA LYS A 46 -18.28 5.37 -1.48
C LYS A 46 -17.55 4.03 -1.37
N GLY A 47 -16.89 3.82 -0.23
CA GLY A 47 -16.24 2.54 0.04
C GLY A 47 -14.92 2.34 -0.69
N ALA A 48 -14.29 3.42 -1.15
CA ALA A 48 -13.02 3.32 -1.87
C ALA A 48 -11.92 2.73 -0.99
N PHE A 49 -11.14 1.84 -1.57
CA PHE A 49 -9.88 1.38 -0.99
C PHE A 49 -9.02 0.95 -2.16
N GLU A 50 -8.19 1.91 -2.66
CA GLU A 50 -7.46 1.77 -3.92
C GLU A 50 -5.98 1.99 -3.67
N PHE A 51 -5.19 0.96 -3.95
CA PHE A 51 -3.75 0.98 -3.73
C PHE A 51 -3.03 1.02 -5.08
N LYS A 52 -2.21 2.06 -5.28
CA LYS A 52 -1.47 2.24 -6.53
C LYS A 52 0.03 2.31 -6.25
N VAL A 53 0.79 1.72 -7.16
CA VAL A 53 2.25 1.81 -7.15
C VAL A 53 2.68 2.39 -8.50
N ASN A 54 3.40 3.51 -8.48
CA ASN A 54 3.82 4.21 -9.68
C ASN A 54 2.63 4.48 -10.61
N ASP A 55 1.52 4.92 -10.02
CA ASP A 55 0.25 5.23 -10.70
C ASP A 55 -0.48 4.03 -11.31
N GLU A 56 0.01 2.84 -11.08
CA GLU A 56 -0.66 1.63 -11.55
C GLU A 56 -1.51 1.05 -10.43
N LEU A 57 -2.79 0.79 -10.73
CA LEU A 57 -3.72 0.25 -9.74
C LEU A 57 -3.39 -1.21 -9.46
N VAL A 58 -3.05 -1.51 -8.22
CA VAL A 58 -2.64 -2.85 -7.79
C VAL A 58 -3.75 -3.55 -7.04
N TYR A 59 -4.42 -2.82 -6.14
CA TYR A 59 -5.53 -3.36 -5.37
C TYR A 59 -6.70 -2.38 -5.43
N SER A 60 -7.89 -2.91 -5.69
CA SER A 60 -9.11 -2.12 -5.64
C SER A 60 -10.22 -2.96 -5.04
N LYS A 61 -10.73 -2.51 -3.89
CA LYS A 61 -11.84 -3.19 -3.25
C LYS A 61 -13.08 -3.21 -4.14
N LYS A 62 -13.27 -2.15 -4.94
CA LYS A 62 -14.50 -1.99 -5.71
C LYS A 62 -14.44 -2.69 -7.06
N THR A 63 -13.27 -2.72 -7.72
CA THR A 63 -13.21 -3.14 -9.11
C THR A 63 -12.36 -4.37 -9.37
N ILE A 64 -11.43 -4.71 -8.48
CA ILE A 64 -10.55 -5.85 -8.70
C ILE A 64 -10.88 -6.98 -7.72
N GLN A 65 -10.66 -6.75 -6.44
CA GLN A 65 -10.83 -7.80 -5.44
C GLN A 65 -12.26 -7.95 -4.97
N MET A 66 -13.04 -6.87 -4.99
CA MET A 66 -14.44 -6.87 -4.58
C MET A 66 -14.62 -7.24 -3.10
N ARG A 67 -13.59 -7.05 -2.29
CA ARG A 67 -13.61 -7.35 -0.86
C ARG A 67 -12.50 -6.58 -0.17
N HIS A 68 -12.53 -6.54 1.16
CA HIS A 68 -11.43 -5.97 1.94
C HIS A 68 -10.20 -6.86 1.85
N ALA A 69 -9.03 -6.22 1.95
CA ALA A 69 -7.77 -6.95 1.95
C ALA A 69 -7.61 -7.73 3.24
N GLU A 70 -7.06 -8.94 3.14
CA GLU A 70 -6.64 -9.70 4.30
C GLU A 70 -5.39 -9.08 4.91
N PRO A 71 -5.13 -9.29 6.21
CA PRO A 71 -3.90 -8.78 6.82
C PRO A 71 -2.68 -9.25 6.05
N GLY A 72 -1.82 -8.30 5.66
CA GLY A 72 -0.59 -8.61 4.92
C GLY A 72 -0.77 -8.80 3.43
N GLU A 73 -1.99 -8.84 2.92
CA GLU A 73 -2.23 -9.13 1.50
C GLU A 73 -1.64 -8.06 0.59
N ILE A 74 -1.84 -6.79 0.93
CA ILE A 74 -1.33 -5.70 0.09
C ILE A 74 0.19 -5.62 0.16
N LEU A 75 0.77 -5.94 1.31
CA LEU A 75 2.22 -6.05 1.43
C LEU A 75 2.76 -7.13 0.49
N GLU A 76 2.11 -8.29 0.42
CA GLU A 76 2.53 -9.35 -0.49
C GLU A 76 2.43 -8.91 -1.94
N MET A 77 1.38 -8.19 -2.31
CA MET A 77 1.23 -7.66 -3.65
C MET A 77 2.36 -6.69 -3.99
N PHE A 78 2.71 -5.83 -3.04
CA PHE A 78 3.82 -4.90 -3.22
C PHE A 78 5.13 -5.65 -3.42
N GLN A 79 5.35 -6.69 -2.62
CA GLN A 79 6.56 -7.52 -2.73
C GLN A 79 6.69 -8.16 -4.11
N GLU A 80 5.58 -8.59 -4.69
CA GLU A 80 5.60 -9.16 -6.04
C GLU A 80 6.01 -8.12 -7.07
N ILE A 81 5.58 -6.88 -6.90
CA ILE A 81 5.90 -5.81 -7.85
C ILE A 81 7.37 -5.46 -7.80
N ILE A 82 7.94 -5.34 -6.61
CA ILE A 82 9.34 -4.91 -6.46
C ILE A 82 10.33 -6.05 -6.72
N GLY A 83 9.88 -7.30 -6.61
CA GLY A 83 10.70 -8.47 -6.87
C GLY A 83 11.45 -8.98 -5.64
N PRO A 84 12.01 -10.20 -5.75
CA PRO A 84 12.60 -10.87 -4.57
C PRO A 84 13.98 -10.35 -4.17
N ASP A 85 14.61 -9.52 -5.00
CA ASP A 85 16.00 -9.10 -4.77
C ASP A 85 16.10 -7.86 -3.88
N VAL A 86 14.97 -7.27 -3.49
CA VAL A 86 14.99 -6.07 -2.64
C VAL A 86 14.99 -6.50 -1.17
N PRO A 87 16.03 -6.13 -0.40
CA PRO A 87 16.06 -6.49 1.01
C PRO A 87 15.08 -5.67 1.84
N LEU A 88 14.66 -6.24 2.94
CA LEU A 88 13.82 -5.55 3.90
C LEU A 88 14.61 -4.42 4.57
N TYR A 89 13.90 -3.37 4.96
CA TYR A 89 14.49 -2.31 5.75
C TYR A 89 14.95 -2.90 7.09
N PRO A 90 16.21 -2.63 7.53
CA PRO A 90 16.69 -3.21 8.77
C PRO A 90 15.88 -2.76 9.99
N GLN A 91 15.38 -3.73 10.76
CA GLN A 91 14.59 -3.48 11.95
C GLN A 91 15.49 -3.55 13.19
N THR A 92 16.47 -2.67 13.26
CA THR A 92 17.40 -2.67 14.39
C THR A 92 16.78 -1.98 15.59
N LYS A 93 17.10 -2.47 16.75
CA LYS A 93 16.69 -1.89 18.02
C LYS A 93 17.82 -1.11 18.66
#